data_00ed7760db9d0179fa3348ea21f8d5a8
#
_entry.id   00ed7760db9d0179fa3348ea21f8d5a8
#
_cell.length_a   1.000
_cell.length_b   1.000
_cell.length_c   1.000
_cell.angle_alpha   90.00
_cell.angle_beta   90.00
_cell.angle_gamma   90.00
#
_symmetry.space_group_name_H-M   'P 1'
#
loop_
_entity.id
_entity.type
_entity.pdbx_description
1 polymer ?
#
loop_
_entity_poly.entity_id
_entity_poly.type
_entity_poly.pdbx_seq_one_letter_code
_entity_poly.pdbx_strand_id
1 'polypeptide(L)'
;MQKIVFNPHYLTYFDTAMGDYWRALACPYEVAMQQLGGELYMKKVGVEYHASARYDDQLDIGLQCERVGNSSMQFRGGIFRGEQLLVEGELIYVYADPVTQRAKPVPPSLRDMVTAYEAGEHMTELRLGAWAQLGNDARLVRTEVFLQEQRIPVELEWDADDATALHAVVYNRMGMPVATARLVQQGPQRARVGRMAVTRVLRGGGLGRELLQLLVGAAAQRGDHEVMLHAQRSAEGFYARQGFAPRGQPFEEAGITHIEMMRPLRSPA
;
A
#
# COMPACT_ATOMS: atom_id res chain seq x y z
N MET A 1 -26.35 28.37 16.19
CA MET A 1 -25.55 27.31 15.60
C MET A 1 -24.75 27.92 14.46
N GLN A 2 -23.43 27.88 14.52
CA GLN A 2 -22.52 28.63 13.62
C GLN A 2 -22.44 27.92 12.29
N LYS A 3 -23.15 27.33 11.61
CA LYS A 3 -23.13 26.72 10.25
C LYS A 3 -21.73 26.51 9.64
N ILE A 4 -20.71 26.34 10.49
CA ILE A 4 -19.30 26.10 10.13
C ILE A 4 -18.81 24.82 10.81
N VAL A 5 -17.72 24.27 10.30
CA VAL A 5 -17.05 23.09 10.88
C VAL A 5 -16.58 23.45 12.31
N PHE A 6 -16.85 22.57 13.25
CA PHE A 6 -16.41 22.72 14.64
C PHE A 6 -14.89 22.60 14.73
N ASN A 7 -14.24 23.58 15.40
CA ASN A 7 -12.78 23.71 15.38
C ASN A 7 -12.00 22.41 15.69
N PRO A 8 -12.37 21.57 16.67
CA PRO A 8 -11.67 20.31 16.91
C PRO A 8 -11.65 19.32 15.73
N HIS A 9 -12.61 19.40 14.79
CA HIS A 9 -12.61 18.51 13.63
C HIS A 9 -11.42 18.72 12.71
N TYR A 10 -10.85 19.93 12.67
CA TYR A 10 -9.65 20.18 11.88
C TYR A 10 -8.45 19.35 12.36
N LEU A 11 -8.34 19.09 13.66
CA LEU A 11 -7.33 18.17 14.20
C LEU A 11 -7.55 16.72 13.74
N THR A 12 -8.82 16.29 13.69
CA THR A 12 -9.18 14.97 13.16
C THR A 12 -8.82 14.85 11.67
N TYR A 13 -8.97 15.93 10.90
CA TYR A 13 -8.58 15.94 9.49
C TYR A 13 -7.07 15.78 9.33
N PHE A 14 -6.26 16.46 10.12
CA PHE A 14 -4.81 16.28 10.14
C PHE A 14 -4.40 14.86 10.57
N ASP A 15 -5.07 14.29 11.56
CA ASP A 15 -4.80 12.91 12.01
C ASP A 15 -5.14 11.89 10.92
N THR A 16 -6.26 12.09 10.20
CA THR A 16 -6.62 11.27 9.04
C THR A 16 -5.56 11.38 7.93
N ALA A 17 -5.11 12.60 7.63
CA ALA A 17 -4.08 12.84 6.63
C ALA A 17 -2.73 12.24 7.04
N MET A 18 -2.42 12.15 8.34
CA MET A 18 -1.23 11.45 8.82
C MET A 18 -1.30 9.95 8.48
N GLY A 19 -2.46 9.32 8.58
CA GLY A 19 -2.65 7.94 8.11
C GLY A 19 -2.39 7.78 6.60
N ASP A 20 -2.81 8.76 5.79
CA ASP A 20 -2.54 8.78 4.35
C ASP A 20 -1.07 9.07 4.04
N TYR A 21 -0.40 9.89 4.85
CA TYR A 21 1.04 10.10 4.77
C TYR A 21 1.82 8.77 4.90
N TRP A 22 1.50 7.95 5.90
CA TRP A 22 2.11 6.63 6.06
C TRP A 22 1.80 5.68 4.90
N ARG A 23 0.60 5.75 4.32
CA ARG A 23 0.28 5.02 3.07
C ARG A 23 1.12 5.47 1.90
N ALA A 24 1.33 6.77 1.75
CA ALA A 24 2.17 7.32 0.69
C ALA A 24 3.63 6.88 0.81
N LEU A 25 4.13 6.68 2.04
CA LEU A 25 5.44 6.08 2.33
C LEU A 25 5.48 4.56 2.06
N ALA A 26 4.39 3.94 1.64
CA ALA A 26 4.23 2.49 1.58
C ALA A 26 4.60 1.78 2.89
N CYS A 27 4.32 2.43 4.03
CA CYS A 27 4.73 1.98 5.35
C CYS A 27 3.52 1.50 6.17
N PRO A 28 3.39 0.19 6.46
CA PRO A 28 2.44 -0.33 7.43
C PRO A 28 2.83 0.12 8.85
N TYR A 29 2.29 1.25 9.29
CA TYR A 29 2.74 1.99 10.48
C TYR A 29 2.92 1.12 11.72
N GLU A 30 1.90 0.35 12.11
CA GLU A 30 1.94 -0.48 13.32
C GLU A 30 3.08 -1.51 13.28
N VAL A 31 3.21 -2.22 12.14
CA VAL A 31 4.27 -3.23 11.96
C VAL A 31 5.64 -2.57 11.94
N ALA A 32 5.77 -1.43 11.28
CA ALA A 32 7.02 -0.68 11.22
C ALA A 32 7.45 -0.18 12.60
N MET A 33 6.55 0.42 13.38
CA MET A 33 6.84 0.92 14.72
C MET A 33 7.22 -0.24 15.68
N GLN A 34 6.53 -1.38 15.58
CA GLN A 34 6.88 -2.57 16.34
C GLN A 34 8.31 -3.06 16.02
N GLN A 35 8.67 -3.13 14.73
CA GLN A 35 10.03 -3.55 14.31
C GLN A 35 11.10 -2.56 14.75
N LEU A 36 10.80 -1.28 14.75
CA LEU A 36 11.69 -0.21 15.19
C LEU A 36 11.80 -0.12 16.73
N GLY A 37 10.90 -0.78 17.45
CA GLY A 37 10.85 -0.77 18.91
C GLY A 37 10.55 0.60 19.52
N GLY A 38 9.67 1.36 18.89
CA GLY A 38 9.26 2.69 19.35
C GLY A 38 7.93 3.11 18.74
N GLU A 39 7.44 4.27 19.14
CA GLU A 39 6.15 4.82 18.71
C GLU A 39 6.26 6.34 18.57
N LEU A 40 5.44 6.94 17.69
CA LEU A 40 5.35 8.38 17.53
C LEU A 40 4.18 8.94 18.34
N TYR A 41 4.48 9.78 19.30
CA TYR A 41 3.50 10.46 20.13
C TYR A 41 3.41 11.94 19.78
N MET A 42 2.21 12.45 19.58
CA MET A 42 2.00 13.88 19.40
C MET A 42 2.40 14.63 20.65
N LYS A 43 3.39 15.51 20.54
CA LYS A 43 3.91 16.33 21.62
C LYS A 43 3.31 17.73 21.64
N LYS A 44 3.08 18.29 20.45
CA LYS A 44 2.55 19.64 20.26
C LYS A 44 1.72 19.67 18.99
N VAL A 45 0.63 20.41 19.02
CA VAL A 45 -0.10 20.85 17.84
C VAL A 45 -0.41 22.35 18.00
N GLY A 46 -0.13 23.10 16.94
CA GLY A 46 -0.55 24.50 16.79
C GLY A 46 -1.46 24.59 15.57
N VAL A 47 -2.53 25.37 15.66
CA VAL A 47 -3.48 25.55 14.54
C VAL A 47 -3.79 27.01 14.39
N GLU A 48 -3.69 27.52 13.17
CA GLU A 48 -4.08 28.87 12.79
C GLU A 48 -5.28 28.79 11.83
N TYR A 49 -6.32 29.56 12.13
CA TYR A 49 -7.56 29.58 11.37
C TYR A 49 -7.65 30.85 10.54
N HIS A 50 -7.58 30.72 9.21
CA HIS A 50 -7.69 31.83 8.26
C HIS A 50 -9.13 32.00 7.76
N ALA A 51 -9.87 30.88 7.56
CA ALA A 51 -11.27 30.87 7.16
C ALA A 51 -11.97 29.61 7.67
N SER A 52 -13.29 29.61 7.65
CA SER A 52 -14.09 28.47 8.12
C SER A 52 -14.55 27.60 6.94
N ALA A 53 -14.42 26.30 7.11
CA ALA A 53 -15.12 25.32 6.27
C ALA A 53 -16.60 25.23 6.67
N ARG A 54 -17.46 24.84 5.75
CA ARG A 54 -18.91 24.68 5.90
C ARG A 54 -19.33 23.25 5.57
N TYR A 55 -20.57 22.95 5.85
CA TYR A 55 -21.19 21.70 5.43
C TYR A 55 -21.15 21.57 3.89
N ASP A 56 -20.87 20.36 3.39
CA ASP A 56 -20.65 20.00 1.98
C ASP A 56 -19.43 20.63 1.29
N ASP A 57 -18.59 21.37 1.99
CA ASP A 57 -17.30 21.77 1.42
C ASP A 57 -16.43 20.51 1.17
N GLN A 58 -15.84 20.40 -0.01
CA GLN A 58 -14.75 19.48 -0.29
C GLN A 58 -13.44 20.11 0.16
N LEU A 59 -12.71 19.37 0.98
CA LEU A 59 -11.46 19.86 1.58
C LEU A 59 -10.29 18.99 1.15
N ASP A 60 -9.22 19.64 0.72
CA ASP A 60 -7.93 19.01 0.47
C ASP A 60 -7.04 19.24 1.69
N ILE A 61 -6.46 18.16 2.22
CA ILE A 61 -5.56 18.22 3.37
C ILE A 61 -4.16 17.78 2.92
N GLY A 62 -3.20 18.70 3.01
CA GLY A 62 -1.79 18.45 2.74
C GLY A 62 -1.00 18.34 4.03
N LEU A 63 -0.02 17.43 4.03
CA LEU A 63 0.99 17.31 5.09
C LEU A 63 2.38 17.24 4.46
N GLN A 64 3.34 17.89 5.11
CA GLN A 64 4.75 17.84 4.77
C GLN A 64 5.58 17.68 6.04
N CYS A 65 6.55 16.77 6.04
CA CYS A 65 7.54 16.68 7.11
C CYS A 65 8.67 17.68 6.85
N GLU A 66 8.62 18.83 7.48
CA GLU A 66 9.63 19.88 7.31
C GLU A 66 10.98 19.53 7.97
N ARG A 67 10.93 18.74 9.04
CA ARG A 67 12.14 18.42 9.79
C ARG A 67 12.05 17.11 10.54
N VAL A 68 13.09 16.27 10.40
CA VAL A 68 13.35 15.12 11.26
C VAL A 68 14.52 15.47 12.17
N GLY A 69 14.20 15.79 13.45
CA GLY A 69 15.18 16.08 14.51
C GLY A 69 15.80 14.82 15.11
N ASN A 70 16.51 14.92 16.23
CA ASN A 70 17.11 13.76 16.88
C ASN A 70 16.04 12.74 17.35
N SER A 71 15.01 13.22 18.06
CA SER A 71 13.93 12.37 18.61
C SER A 71 12.54 12.87 18.22
N SER A 72 12.42 13.81 17.30
CA SER A 72 11.14 14.41 16.92
C SER A 72 11.02 14.59 15.41
N MET A 73 9.79 14.62 14.94
CA MET A 73 9.41 14.95 13.57
C MET A 73 8.44 16.11 13.60
N GLN A 74 8.70 17.13 12.80
CA GLN A 74 7.86 18.32 12.68
C GLN A 74 7.19 18.30 11.33
N PHE A 75 5.86 18.37 11.35
CA PHE A 75 5.02 18.42 10.15
C PHE A 75 4.35 19.78 10.08
N ARG A 76 4.23 20.28 8.86
CA ARG A 76 3.35 21.38 8.49
C ARG A 76 2.14 20.81 7.77
N GLY A 77 0.95 21.24 8.16
CA GLY A 77 -0.28 20.84 7.53
C GLY A 77 -1.05 22.03 6.97
N GLY A 78 -1.78 21.84 5.88
CA GLY A 78 -2.70 22.81 5.33
C GLY A 78 -4.03 22.16 4.98
N ILE A 79 -5.14 22.84 5.30
CA ILE A 79 -6.49 22.43 4.90
C ILE A 79 -7.02 23.49 3.93
N PHE A 80 -7.38 23.03 2.73
CA PHE A 80 -7.75 23.90 1.62
C PHE A 80 -9.18 23.62 1.15
N ARG A 81 -9.84 24.65 0.63
CA ARG A 81 -11.03 24.55 -0.20
C ARG A 81 -10.68 25.09 -1.58
N GLY A 82 -10.42 24.20 -2.53
CA GLY A 82 -9.78 24.56 -3.78
C GLY A 82 -8.40 25.20 -3.52
N GLU A 83 -8.16 26.42 -3.99
CA GLU A 83 -6.90 27.13 -3.78
C GLU A 83 -6.85 27.94 -2.46
N GLN A 84 -7.97 28.04 -1.74
CA GLN A 84 -8.06 28.83 -0.52
C GLN A 84 -7.56 28.03 0.69
N LEU A 85 -6.47 28.49 1.32
CA LEU A 85 -6.04 27.99 2.63
C LEU A 85 -7.06 28.42 3.70
N LEU A 86 -7.63 27.43 4.38
CA LEU A 86 -8.58 27.65 5.48
C LEU A 86 -7.90 27.54 6.84
N VAL A 87 -7.04 26.55 7.01
CA VAL A 87 -6.39 26.25 8.29
C VAL A 87 -4.96 25.80 8.02
N GLU A 88 -4.04 26.32 8.82
CA GLU A 88 -2.65 25.89 8.86
C GLU A 88 -2.35 25.19 10.19
N GLY A 89 -1.57 24.10 10.15
CA GLY A 89 -1.21 23.32 11.33
C GLY A 89 0.30 23.08 11.43
N GLU A 90 0.83 23.19 12.65
CA GLU A 90 2.15 22.69 13.03
C GLU A 90 1.95 21.48 13.96
N LEU A 91 2.48 20.31 13.57
CA LEU A 91 2.38 19.09 14.36
C LEU A 91 3.77 18.57 14.70
N ILE A 92 4.03 18.36 15.97
CA ILE A 92 5.32 17.82 16.44
C ILE A 92 5.08 16.48 17.11
N TYR A 93 5.65 15.44 16.51
CA TYR A 93 5.68 14.09 17.05
C TYR A 93 7.04 13.79 17.66
N VAL A 94 7.05 13.04 18.76
CA VAL A 94 8.26 12.55 19.40
C VAL A 94 8.28 11.03 19.30
N TYR A 95 9.38 10.50 18.79
CA TYR A 95 9.64 9.07 18.79
C TYR A 95 10.09 8.65 20.19
N ALA A 96 9.39 7.69 20.80
CA ALA A 96 9.60 7.31 22.18
C ALA A 96 9.43 5.79 22.36
N ASP A 97 9.95 5.31 23.44
CA ASP A 97 9.71 3.95 23.92
C ASP A 97 8.27 3.83 24.44
N PRO A 98 7.47 2.86 23.95
CA PRO A 98 6.06 2.77 24.31
C PRO A 98 5.79 2.37 25.76
N VAL A 99 6.76 1.74 26.43
CA VAL A 99 6.63 1.30 27.83
C VAL A 99 7.05 2.41 28.80
N THR A 100 8.24 2.97 28.57
CA THR A 100 8.82 3.97 29.49
C THR A 100 8.40 5.41 29.18
N GLN A 101 7.79 5.65 28.00
CA GLN A 101 7.43 6.96 27.50
C GLN A 101 8.62 7.93 27.36
N ARG A 102 9.84 7.41 27.34
CA ARG A 102 11.05 8.21 27.16
C ARG A 102 11.40 8.38 25.70
N ALA A 103 11.74 9.60 25.33
CA ALA A 103 12.17 9.91 23.97
C ALA A 103 13.40 9.08 23.57
N LYS A 104 13.39 8.57 22.35
CA LYS A 104 14.48 7.83 21.69
C LYS A 104 14.89 8.55 20.40
N PRO A 105 16.14 8.38 19.95
CA PRO A 105 16.51 8.86 18.62
C PRO A 105 15.63 8.24 17.54
N VAL A 106 15.20 9.05 16.59
CA VAL A 106 14.48 8.57 15.38
C VAL A 106 15.42 7.62 14.64
N PRO A 107 14.99 6.36 14.38
CA PRO A 107 15.83 5.38 13.70
C PRO A 107 16.29 5.87 12.32
N PRO A 108 17.53 5.57 11.89
CA PRO A 108 18.03 5.99 10.57
C PRO A 108 17.11 5.58 9.42
N SER A 109 16.60 4.34 9.40
CA SER A 109 15.70 3.86 8.35
C SER A 109 14.40 4.65 8.26
N LEU A 110 13.84 5.07 9.40
CA LEU A 110 12.64 5.92 9.43
C LEU A 110 12.97 7.33 8.94
N ARG A 111 14.08 7.90 9.37
CA ARG A 111 14.58 9.20 8.91
C ARG A 111 14.78 9.22 7.40
N ASP A 112 15.52 8.24 6.89
CA ASP A 112 15.88 8.15 5.46
C ASP A 112 14.63 7.98 4.60
N MET A 113 13.67 7.16 5.04
CA MET A 113 12.39 6.97 4.34
C MET A 113 11.61 8.28 4.23
N VAL A 114 11.46 9.01 5.33
CA VAL A 114 10.72 10.29 5.34
C VAL A 114 11.46 11.34 4.52
N THR A 115 12.77 11.46 4.67
CA THR A 115 13.58 12.43 3.91
C THR A 115 13.51 12.15 2.40
N ALA A 116 13.56 10.89 1.99
CA ALA A 116 13.44 10.50 0.60
C ALA A 116 12.04 10.81 0.02
N TYR A 117 10.98 10.60 0.80
CA TYR A 117 9.62 10.94 0.40
C TYR A 117 9.47 12.45 0.16
N GLU A 118 9.95 13.28 1.08
CA GLU A 118 9.90 14.74 0.94
C GLU A 118 10.77 15.26 -0.22
N ALA A 119 11.77 14.47 -0.63
CA ALA A 119 12.57 14.74 -1.83
C ALA A 119 11.90 14.27 -3.13
N GLY A 120 10.69 13.67 -3.06
CA GLY A 120 9.97 13.16 -4.23
C GLY A 120 10.51 11.83 -4.79
N GLU A 121 11.27 11.07 -3.98
CA GLU A 121 11.80 9.79 -4.41
C GLU A 121 10.75 8.67 -4.34
N HIS A 122 10.96 7.62 -5.14
CA HIS A 122 10.08 6.44 -5.10
C HIS A 122 10.16 5.72 -3.74
N MET A 123 8.98 5.38 -3.19
CA MET A 123 8.86 4.73 -1.88
C MET A 123 8.90 3.21 -1.94
N THR A 124 8.85 2.63 -3.13
CA THR A 124 8.78 1.18 -3.32
C THR A 124 9.81 0.69 -4.34
N GLU A 125 10.24 -0.55 -4.15
CA GLU A 125 11.06 -1.31 -5.09
C GLU A 125 10.32 -2.59 -5.45
N LEU A 126 10.19 -2.87 -6.76
CA LEU A 126 9.61 -4.11 -7.26
C LEU A 126 10.71 -5.06 -7.67
N ARG A 127 10.68 -6.29 -7.16
CA ARG A 127 11.63 -7.34 -7.51
C ARG A 127 10.90 -8.53 -8.15
N LEU A 128 11.49 -9.03 -9.24
CA LEU A 128 11.12 -10.29 -9.88
C LEU A 128 12.19 -11.34 -9.58
N GLY A 129 11.76 -12.57 -9.30
CA GLY A 129 12.70 -13.65 -9.04
C GLY A 129 12.05 -15.01 -8.85
N ALA A 130 12.88 -16.02 -8.70
CA ALA A 130 12.45 -17.37 -8.37
C ALA A 130 12.03 -17.49 -6.90
N TRP A 131 11.28 -18.54 -6.59
CA TRP A 131 10.88 -18.87 -5.21
C TRP A 131 12.05 -18.92 -4.22
N ALA A 132 13.17 -19.49 -4.65
CA ALA A 132 14.37 -19.57 -3.81
C ALA A 132 14.90 -18.21 -3.35
N GLN A 133 14.61 -17.15 -4.11
CA GLN A 133 15.05 -15.77 -3.81
C GLN A 133 14.01 -14.97 -3.04
N LEU A 134 12.74 -15.06 -3.43
CA LEU A 134 11.66 -14.20 -2.95
C LEU A 134 10.61 -14.92 -2.10
N GLY A 135 10.70 -16.25 -2.00
CA GLY A 135 9.66 -17.06 -1.36
C GLY A 135 9.42 -16.74 0.11
N ASN A 136 10.46 -16.43 0.87
CA ASN A 136 10.30 -16.07 2.28
C ASN A 136 9.48 -14.76 2.42
N ASP A 137 9.80 -13.76 1.61
CA ASP A 137 9.13 -12.45 1.66
C ASP A 137 7.71 -12.53 1.09
N ALA A 138 7.51 -13.28 0.00
CA ALA A 138 6.19 -13.56 -0.52
C ALA A 138 5.30 -14.28 0.50
N ARG A 139 5.87 -15.22 1.29
CA ARG A 139 5.15 -15.92 2.37
C ARG A 139 4.65 -14.96 3.44
N LEU A 140 5.44 -13.96 3.83
CA LEU A 140 5.02 -12.98 4.85
C LEU A 140 3.73 -12.27 4.41
N VAL A 141 3.71 -11.71 3.20
CA VAL A 141 2.54 -11.00 2.68
C VAL A 141 1.35 -11.94 2.46
N ARG A 142 1.58 -13.15 1.91
CA ARG A 142 0.53 -14.12 1.67
C ARG A 142 -0.07 -14.65 2.96
N THR A 143 0.74 -14.85 4.01
CA THR A 143 0.26 -15.24 5.33
C THR A 143 -0.65 -14.17 5.92
N GLU A 144 -0.21 -12.91 5.89
CA GLU A 144 -1.03 -11.78 6.38
C GLU A 144 -2.38 -11.71 5.65
N VAL A 145 -2.35 -11.73 4.31
CA VAL A 145 -3.55 -11.46 3.51
C VAL A 145 -4.43 -12.70 3.36
N PHE A 146 -3.88 -13.86 3.04
CA PHE A 146 -4.71 -15.03 2.73
C PHE A 146 -5.06 -15.84 3.99
N LEU A 147 -4.10 -16.08 4.89
CA LEU A 147 -4.37 -16.90 6.07
C LEU A 147 -4.99 -16.08 7.22
N GLN A 148 -4.43 -14.91 7.53
CA GLN A 148 -4.90 -14.14 8.69
C GLN A 148 -6.14 -13.30 8.39
N GLU A 149 -6.15 -12.55 7.28
CA GLU A 149 -7.27 -11.69 6.92
C GLU A 149 -8.42 -12.47 6.25
N GLN A 150 -8.13 -13.24 5.18
CA GLN A 150 -9.15 -13.97 4.42
C GLN A 150 -9.49 -15.34 5.01
N ARG A 151 -8.67 -15.85 5.95
CA ARG A 151 -8.85 -17.13 6.64
C ARG A 151 -8.89 -18.33 5.69
N ILE A 152 -8.15 -18.26 4.60
CA ILE A 152 -7.97 -19.40 3.68
C ILE A 152 -7.22 -20.50 4.43
N PRO A 153 -7.66 -21.77 4.37
CA PRO A 153 -6.93 -22.88 4.95
C PRO A 153 -5.51 -22.99 4.43
N VAL A 154 -4.55 -23.25 5.32
CA VAL A 154 -3.11 -23.24 5.01
C VAL A 154 -2.74 -24.25 3.91
N GLU A 155 -3.44 -25.39 3.86
CA GLU A 155 -3.27 -26.43 2.87
C GLU A 155 -3.71 -26.04 1.44
N LEU A 156 -4.52 -24.99 1.29
CA LEU A 156 -4.96 -24.46 0.00
C LEU A 156 -4.08 -23.30 -0.49
N GLU A 157 -3.30 -22.71 0.41
CA GLU A 157 -2.46 -21.56 0.03
C GLU A 157 -1.14 -21.96 -0.62
N TRP A 158 -0.50 -23.00 -0.13
CA TRP A 158 0.81 -23.45 -0.63
C TRP A 158 0.65 -24.58 -1.64
N ASP A 159 1.25 -24.44 -2.82
CA ASP A 159 1.17 -25.42 -3.88
C ASP A 159 2.52 -25.59 -4.62
N ALA A 160 2.60 -26.63 -5.46
CA ALA A 160 3.82 -26.95 -6.21
C ALA A 160 4.18 -25.89 -7.27
N ASP A 161 3.23 -25.09 -7.73
CA ASP A 161 3.46 -24.04 -8.70
C ASP A 161 4.46 -22.99 -8.18
N ASP A 162 4.56 -22.80 -6.87
CA ASP A 162 5.48 -21.82 -6.28
C ASP A 162 6.95 -22.10 -6.69
N ALA A 163 7.35 -23.36 -6.80
CA ALA A 163 8.72 -23.73 -7.12
C ALA A 163 9.15 -23.30 -8.55
N THR A 164 8.20 -23.22 -9.47
CA THR A 164 8.46 -22.94 -10.90
C THR A 164 7.94 -21.59 -11.38
N ALA A 165 7.12 -20.92 -10.57
CA ALA A 165 6.57 -19.61 -10.89
C ALA A 165 7.64 -18.51 -10.87
N LEU A 166 7.40 -17.47 -11.65
CA LEU A 166 8.07 -16.19 -11.47
C LEU A 166 7.31 -15.39 -10.40
N HIS A 167 8.00 -15.02 -9.33
CA HIS A 167 7.45 -14.25 -8.22
C HIS A 167 7.77 -12.77 -8.37
N ALA A 168 6.82 -11.93 -7.96
CA ALA A 168 7.00 -10.51 -7.80
C ALA A 168 6.76 -10.13 -6.35
N VAL A 169 7.65 -9.32 -5.75
CA VAL A 169 7.49 -8.77 -4.41
C VAL A 169 7.78 -7.27 -4.45
N VAL A 170 6.94 -6.50 -3.79
CA VAL A 170 7.14 -5.07 -3.58
C VAL A 170 7.67 -4.86 -2.18
N TYR A 171 8.76 -4.11 -2.08
CA TYR A 171 9.36 -3.69 -0.83
C TYR A 171 9.20 -2.19 -0.64
N ASN A 172 8.95 -1.76 0.58
CA ASN A 172 9.09 -0.35 0.93
C ASN A 172 10.57 0.01 1.18
N ARG A 173 10.85 1.29 1.44
CA ARG A 173 12.22 1.75 1.69
C ARG A 173 12.87 1.19 2.96
N MET A 174 12.09 0.61 3.86
CA MET A 174 12.63 -0.10 5.03
C MET A 174 12.93 -1.57 4.75
N GLY A 175 12.79 -2.02 3.49
CA GLY A 175 12.98 -3.41 3.10
C GLY A 175 11.85 -4.35 3.51
N MET A 176 10.70 -3.82 3.94
CA MET A 176 9.54 -4.63 4.30
C MET A 176 8.79 -5.07 3.04
N PRO A 177 8.48 -6.36 2.86
CA PRO A 177 7.63 -6.81 1.79
C PRO A 177 6.17 -6.39 2.07
N VAL A 178 5.55 -5.67 1.14
CA VAL A 178 4.23 -5.07 1.31
C VAL A 178 3.19 -5.53 0.29
N ALA A 179 3.65 -6.15 -0.79
CA ALA A 179 2.77 -6.77 -1.77
C ALA A 179 3.50 -7.89 -2.52
N THR A 180 2.74 -8.86 -3.04
CA THR A 180 3.29 -9.98 -3.82
C THR A 180 2.30 -10.48 -4.85
N ALA A 181 2.80 -11.16 -5.88
CA ALA A 181 2.05 -11.94 -6.84
C ALA A 181 2.97 -12.97 -7.50
N ARG A 182 2.40 -13.95 -8.21
CA ARG A 182 3.17 -14.89 -9.02
C ARG A 182 2.63 -15.05 -10.43
N LEU A 183 3.50 -15.39 -11.35
CA LEU A 183 3.19 -15.70 -12.74
C LEU A 183 3.55 -17.17 -13.02
N VAL A 184 2.55 -17.98 -13.32
CA VAL A 184 2.68 -19.40 -13.61
C VAL A 184 2.54 -19.62 -15.11
N GLN A 185 3.29 -20.57 -15.68
CA GLN A 185 3.04 -21.06 -17.03
C GLN A 185 1.84 -22.01 -17.00
N GLN A 186 0.76 -21.66 -17.68
CA GLN A 186 -0.49 -22.44 -17.70
C GLN A 186 -0.62 -23.35 -18.93
N GLY A 187 0.32 -23.27 -19.87
CA GLY A 187 0.34 -24.00 -21.13
C GLY A 187 1.18 -23.26 -22.17
N PRO A 188 1.25 -23.75 -23.42
CA PRO A 188 1.98 -23.05 -24.45
C PRO A 188 1.47 -21.63 -24.65
N GLN A 189 2.35 -20.63 -24.50
CA GLN A 189 2.09 -19.21 -24.72
C GLN A 189 0.93 -18.63 -23.88
N ARG A 190 0.63 -19.26 -22.73
CA ARG A 190 -0.40 -18.81 -21.81
C ARG A 190 0.13 -18.71 -20.38
N ALA A 191 -0.03 -17.56 -19.77
CA ALA A 191 0.35 -17.29 -18.40
C ALA A 191 -0.85 -17.16 -17.48
N ARG A 192 -0.67 -17.50 -16.19
CA ARG A 192 -1.64 -17.21 -15.12
C ARG A 192 -1.00 -16.37 -14.03
N VAL A 193 -1.59 -15.20 -13.76
CA VAL A 193 -1.29 -14.42 -12.56
C VAL A 193 -2.11 -14.99 -11.40
N GLY A 194 -1.46 -15.21 -10.27
CA GLY A 194 -2.11 -15.70 -9.06
C GLY A 194 -1.42 -15.22 -7.79
N ARG A 195 -1.98 -15.59 -6.64
CA ARG A 195 -1.47 -15.25 -5.31
C ARG A 195 -1.15 -13.74 -5.15
N MET A 196 -1.99 -12.90 -5.78
CA MET A 196 -1.83 -11.46 -5.74
C MET A 196 -2.37 -10.91 -4.43
N ALA A 197 -1.50 -10.33 -3.64
CA ALA A 197 -1.80 -9.81 -2.32
C ALA A 197 -1.13 -8.47 -2.09
N VAL A 198 -1.85 -7.55 -1.44
CA VAL A 198 -1.35 -6.25 -0.97
C VAL A 198 -1.75 -6.12 0.49
N THR A 199 -0.81 -5.78 1.37
CA THR A 199 -1.06 -5.47 2.77
C THR A 199 -2.23 -4.50 2.90
N ARG A 200 -3.20 -4.83 3.75
CA ARG A 200 -4.52 -4.18 3.79
C ARG A 200 -4.45 -2.66 3.86
N VAL A 201 -3.59 -2.14 4.74
CA VAL A 201 -3.46 -0.69 4.98
C VAL A 201 -2.89 0.09 3.80
N LEU A 202 -2.26 -0.60 2.83
CA LEU A 202 -1.65 0.01 1.63
C LEU A 202 -2.50 -0.16 0.36
N ARG A 203 -3.69 -0.79 0.46
CA ARG A 203 -4.59 -0.92 -0.69
C ARG A 203 -5.12 0.45 -1.12
N GLY A 204 -5.41 0.58 -2.43
CA GLY A 204 -5.83 1.85 -3.01
C GLY A 204 -4.68 2.73 -3.49
N GLY A 205 -3.44 2.52 -3.01
CA GLY A 205 -2.25 3.29 -3.38
C GLY A 205 -1.58 2.91 -4.72
N GLY A 206 -2.13 1.95 -5.48
CA GLY A 206 -1.59 1.61 -6.81
C GLY A 206 -0.70 0.36 -6.86
N LEU A 207 -0.19 -0.15 -5.75
CA LEU A 207 0.75 -1.29 -5.69
C LEU A 207 0.27 -2.53 -6.45
N GLY A 208 -1.02 -2.87 -6.32
CA GLY A 208 -1.61 -3.99 -7.05
C GLY A 208 -1.58 -3.81 -8.56
N ARG A 209 -1.78 -2.57 -9.05
CA ARG A 209 -1.68 -2.25 -10.47
C ARG A 209 -0.24 -2.41 -10.96
N GLU A 210 0.72 -1.91 -10.22
CA GLU A 210 2.15 -2.00 -10.57
C GLU A 210 2.61 -3.46 -10.63
N LEU A 211 2.27 -4.28 -9.63
CA LEU A 211 2.54 -5.72 -9.63
C LEU A 211 1.95 -6.42 -10.85
N LEU A 212 0.67 -6.15 -11.14
CA LEU A 212 0.00 -6.78 -12.26
C LEU A 212 0.63 -6.38 -13.60
N GLN A 213 0.95 -5.11 -13.79
CA GLN A 213 1.61 -4.61 -14.99
C GLN A 213 3.00 -5.23 -15.17
N LEU A 214 3.78 -5.36 -14.09
CA LEU A 214 5.09 -5.99 -14.12
C LEU A 214 5.00 -7.45 -14.59
N LEU A 215 4.07 -8.24 -14.03
CA LEU A 215 3.88 -9.64 -14.40
C LEU A 215 3.31 -9.81 -15.81
N VAL A 216 2.40 -8.93 -16.24
CA VAL A 216 1.90 -8.89 -17.62
C VAL A 216 3.03 -8.58 -18.61
N GLY A 217 3.90 -7.63 -18.26
CA GLY A 217 5.11 -7.32 -19.02
C GLY A 217 6.07 -8.50 -19.12
N ALA A 218 6.30 -9.21 -18.01
CA ALA A 218 7.13 -10.40 -17.97
C ALA A 218 6.55 -11.54 -18.83
N ALA A 219 5.23 -11.75 -18.82
CA ALA A 219 4.55 -12.71 -19.69
C ALA A 219 4.75 -12.36 -21.17
N ALA A 220 4.57 -11.07 -21.53
CA ALA A 220 4.78 -10.62 -22.91
C ALA A 220 6.23 -10.81 -23.37
N GLN A 221 7.22 -10.49 -22.53
CA GLN A 221 8.64 -10.71 -22.81
C GLN A 221 9.00 -12.19 -22.96
N ARG A 222 8.30 -13.09 -22.24
CA ARG A 222 8.45 -14.54 -22.38
C ARG A 222 7.82 -15.08 -23.66
N GLY A 223 7.02 -14.29 -24.37
CA GLY A 223 6.32 -14.69 -25.61
C GLY A 223 4.95 -15.30 -25.37
N ASP A 224 4.33 -15.07 -24.21
CA ASP A 224 2.95 -15.48 -24.00
C ASP A 224 1.99 -14.61 -24.84
N HIS A 225 0.90 -15.21 -25.29
CA HIS A 225 -0.13 -14.54 -26.09
C HIS A 225 -1.30 -14.04 -25.25
N GLU A 226 -1.49 -14.63 -24.07
CA GLU A 226 -2.54 -14.21 -23.14
C GLU A 226 -2.11 -14.40 -21.68
N VAL A 227 -2.67 -13.57 -20.82
CA VAL A 227 -2.61 -13.70 -19.38
C VAL A 227 -4.00 -13.90 -18.83
N MET A 228 -4.17 -14.93 -18.01
CA MET A 228 -5.41 -15.20 -17.29
C MET A 228 -5.22 -15.05 -15.78
N LEU A 229 -6.31 -14.93 -15.04
CA LEU A 229 -6.36 -14.96 -13.59
C LEU A 229 -7.76 -15.38 -13.10
N HIS A 230 -7.83 -15.84 -11.85
CA HIS A 230 -9.08 -16.04 -11.12
C HIS A 230 -9.31 -14.80 -10.24
N ALA A 231 -10.25 -13.96 -10.63
CA ALA A 231 -10.60 -12.74 -9.90
C ALA A 231 -11.68 -13.03 -8.87
N GLN A 232 -11.45 -12.66 -7.61
CA GLN A 232 -12.56 -12.55 -6.66
C GLN A 232 -13.59 -11.55 -7.20
N ARG A 233 -14.88 -11.82 -7.06
CA ARG A 233 -15.96 -10.94 -7.57
C ARG A 233 -15.82 -9.48 -7.12
N SER A 234 -15.36 -9.26 -5.90
CA SER A 234 -15.10 -7.92 -5.35
C SER A 234 -13.95 -7.17 -6.07
N ALA A 235 -13.04 -7.91 -6.72
CA ALA A 235 -11.88 -7.35 -7.43
C ALA A 235 -12.07 -7.27 -8.96
N GLU A 236 -13.20 -7.77 -9.51
CA GLU A 236 -13.45 -7.81 -10.95
C GLU A 236 -13.28 -6.43 -11.61
N GLY A 237 -13.84 -5.37 -11.01
CA GLY A 237 -13.71 -4.00 -11.51
C GLY A 237 -12.27 -3.48 -11.54
N PHE A 238 -11.41 -3.95 -10.63
CA PHE A 238 -9.99 -3.62 -10.65
C PHE A 238 -9.31 -4.24 -11.88
N TYR A 239 -9.50 -5.54 -12.13
CA TYR A 239 -8.90 -6.21 -13.29
C TYR A 239 -9.47 -5.72 -14.62
N ALA A 240 -10.77 -5.40 -14.68
CA ALA A 240 -11.38 -4.82 -15.88
C ALA A 240 -10.70 -3.51 -16.29
N ARG A 241 -10.39 -2.63 -15.33
CA ARG A 241 -9.63 -1.40 -15.59
C ARG A 241 -8.20 -1.64 -16.06
N GLN A 242 -7.66 -2.85 -15.87
CA GLN A 242 -6.34 -3.28 -16.36
C GLN A 242 -6.43 -4.05 -17.69
N GLY A 243 -7.59 -4.03 -18.35
CA GLY A 243 -7.79 -4.63 -19.67
C GLY A 243 -8.09 -6.13 -19.65
N PHE A 244 -8.46 -6.69 -18.50
CA PHE A 244 -8.94 -8.06 -18.40
C PHE A 244 -10.45 -8.10 -18.64
N ALA A 245 -10.91 -9.11 -19.38
CA ALA A 245 -12.32 -9.38 -19.63
C ALA A 245 -12.74 -10.71 -18.97
N PRO A 246 -13.95 -10.80 -18.41
CA PRO A 246 -14.44 -12.05 -17.82
C PRO A 246 -14.61 -13.13 -18.87
N ARG A 247 -14.34 -14.40 -18.50
CA ARG A 247 -14.51 -15.59 -19.33
C ARG A 247 -15.20 -16.69 -18.52
N GLY A 248 -16.24 -17.29 -19.09
CA GLY A 248 -16.98 -18.39 -18.45
C GLY A 248 -17.95 -17.92 -17.36
N GLN A 249 -18.31 -18.84 -16.47
CA GLN A 249 -19.24 -18.61 -15.38
C GLN A 249 -18.47 -18.44 -14.05
N PRO A 250 -19.04 -17.74 -13.08
CA PRO A 250 -18.48 -17.68 -11.74
C PRO A 250 -18.39 -19.08 -11.11
N PHE A 251 -17.38 -19.31 -10.28
CA PHE A 251 -17.14 -20.56 -9.56
C PHE A 251 -16.63 -20.28 -8.14
N GLU A 252 -16.71 -21.29 -7.28
CA GLU A 252 -16.21 -21.19 -5.90
C GLU A 252 -14.78 -21.74 -5.80
N GLU A 253 -13.88 -20.97 -5.21
CA GLU A 253 -12.50 -21.37 -4.88
C GLU A 253 -12.22 -20.94 -3.43
N ALA A 254 -11.86 -21.90 -2.56
CA ALA A 254 -11.64 -21.67 -1.12
C ALA A 254 -12.79 -20.93 -0.40
N GLY A 255 -14.05 -21.20 -0.79
CA GLY A 255 -15.23 -20.55 -0.19
C GLY A 255 -15.46 -19.10 -0.62
N ILE A 256 -14.74 -18.64 -1.65
CA ILE A 256 -14.88 -17.29 -2.21
C ILE A 256 -15.29 -17.41 -3.68
N THR A 257 -16.30 -16.64 -4.09
CA THR A 257 -16.76 -16.63 -5.47
C THR A 257 -15.75 -15.92 -6.38
N HIS A 258 -15.27 -16.64 -7.40
CA HIS A 258 -14.31 -16.15 -8.41
C HIS A 258 -14.94 -16.13 -9.80
N ILE A 259 -14.31 -15.41 -10.70
CA ILE A 259 -14.53 -15.49 -12.14
C ILE A 259 -13.16 -15.51 -12.84
N GLU A 260 -13.05 -16.35 -13.86
CA GLU A 260 -11.87 -16.30 -14.72
C GLU A 260 -11.91 -15.00 -15.53
N MET A 261 -10.77 -14.31 -15.57
CA MET A 261 -10.60 -13.14 -16.42
C MET A 261 -9.34 -13.31 -17.28
N MET A 262 -9.39 -12.79 -18.49
CA MET A 262 -8.34 -12.94 -19.49
C MET A 262 -8.02 -11.62 -20.16
N ARG A 263 -6.73 -11.42 -20.44
CA ARG A 263 -6.21 -10.29 -21.20
C ARG A 263 -5.31 -10.83 -22.33
N PRO A 264 -5.63 -10.57 -23.61
CA PRO A 264 -4.73 -10.88 -24.71
C PRO A 264 -3.50 -9.95 -24.65
N LEU A 265 -2.34 -10.53 -24.96
CA LEU A 265 -1.11 -9.78 -25.12
C LEU A 265 -0.91 -9.50 -26.62
N ARG A 266 -0.51 -8.27 -26.95
CA ARG A 266 -0.11 -7.96 -28.32
C ARG A 266 1.24 -8.64 -28.57
N SER A 267 1.36 -9.38 -29.66
CA SER A 267 2.69 -9.84 -30.10
C SER A 267 3.63 -8.64 -30.20
N PRO A 268 4.87 -8.74 -29.71
CA PRO A 268 5.87 -7.72 -30.02
C PRO A 268 5.97 -7.59 -31.55
N ALA A 269 5.89 -6.34 -32.02
CA ALA A 269 5.99 -6.01 -33.43
C ALA A 269 7.40 -6.30 -33.96
#